data_efdcc7f33a871c808f4bcc3c36f5ddda
#
_entry.id   efdcc7f33a871c808f4bcc3c36f5ddda
#
_cell.length_a   1.000
_cell.length_b   1.000
_cell.length_c   1.000
_cell.angle_alpha   90.00
_cell.angle_beta   90.00
_cell.angle_gamma   90.00
#
_symmetry.space_group_name_H-M   'P 1'
#
loop_
_entity.id
_entity.type
_entity.pdbx_description
1 polymer ?
#
loop_
_entity_poly.entity_id
_entity_poly.type
_entity_poly.pdbx_seq_one_letter_code
_entity_poly.pdbx_strand_id
1 'polypeptide(L)'
;MSFKIVFMGTPSFSVPILKAINNSNHKIVEVYSQPPNKKNRGLKVQNSAVHDYADKLNIPVRCPVTLEEKSEINHLKKLKPDLVVV
;
A
#
# COMPACT_ATOMS: atom_id res chain seq x y z
N MET A 1 -0.41 -21.14 -9.31
CA MET A 1 -1.53 -20.19 -9.33
C MET A 1 -1.15 -18.92 -8.60
N SER A 2 -1.33 -17.76 -9.21
CA SER A 2 -0.99 -16.49 -8.56
C SER A 2 -2.24 -15.67 -8.32
N PHE A 3 -2.24 -14.94 -7.20
CA PHE A 3 -3.31 -14.02 -6.87
C PHE A 3 -2.88 -12.58 -7.15
N LYS A 4 -3.86 -11.77 -7.51
CA LYS A 4 -3.69 -10.31 -7.52
C LYS A 4 -3.99 -9.82 -6.13
N ILE A 5 -3.03 -9.16 -5.50
CA ILE A 5 -3.14 -8.75 -4.11
C ILE A 5 -3.09 -7.24 -4.00
N VAL A 6 -4.00 -6.69 -3.21
CA VAL A 6 -3.93 -5.32 -2.73
C VAL A 6 -3.44 -5.37 -1.29
N PHE A 7 -2.37 -4.69 -1.00
CA PHE A 7 -1.77 -4.66 0.34
C PHE A 7 -2.07 -3.33 1.01
N MET A 8 -2.57 -3.40 2.22
CA MET A 8 -2.86 -2.22 3.03
C MET A 8 -2.04 -2.26 4.30
N GLY A 9 -1.16 -1.28 4.48
CA GLY A 9 -0.36 -1.24 5.67
C GLY A 9 0.40 0.08 5.78
N THR A 10 0.75 0.44 6.98
CA THR A 10 1.45 1.69 7.28
C THR A 10 2.64 1.48 8.20
N PRO A 11 2.51 0.74 9.31
CA PRO A 11 3.63 0.57 10.25
C PRO A 11 4.83 -0.12 9.65
N SER A 12 6.00 0.17 10.19
CA SER A 12 7.24 -0.42 9.70
C SER A 12 7.26 -1.95 9.76
N PHE A 13 6.55 -2.54 10.73
CA PHE A 13 6.49 -4.00 10.82
C PHE A 13 5.72 -4.64 9.66
N SER A 14 5.00 -3.85 8.88
CA SER A 14 4.32 -4.35 7.68
C SER A 14 5.27 -4.56 6.51
N VAL A 15 6.45 -3.92 6.53
CA VAL A 15 7.41 -4.02 5.44
C VAL A 15 7.89 -5.46 5.20
N PRO A 16 8.28 -6.23 6.24
CA PRO A 16 8.66 -7.63 6.03
C PRO A 16 7.55 -8.47 5.41
N ILE A 17 6.30 -8.19 5.77
CA ILE A 17 5.13 -8.89 5.22
C ILE A 17 4.99 -8.57 3.74
N LEU A 18 5.09 -7.29 3.38
CA LEU A 18 5.04 -6.84 1.99
C LEU A 18 6.15 -7.50 1.17
N LYS A 19 7.36 -7.52 1.73
CA LYS A 19 8.51 -8.15 1.08
C LYS A 19 8.25 -9.64 0.83
N ALA A 20 7.73 -10.35 1.83
CA ALA A 20 7.45 -11.78 1.72
C ALA A 20 6.44 -12.05 0.61
N ILE A 21 5.38 -11.24 0.54
CA ILE A 21 4.35 -11.40 -0.51
C ILE A 21 4.94 -11.08 -1.87
N ASN A 22 5.74 -10.03 -1.97
CA ASN A 22 6.34 -9.63 -3.24
C ASN A 22 7.32 -10.69 -3.78
N ASN A 23 7.97 -11.42 -2.88
CA ASN A 23 8.89 -12.49 -3.28
C ASN A 23 8.19 -13.82 -3.52
N SER A 24 6.87 -13.87 -3.31
CA SER A 24 6.07 -15.05 -3.59
C SER A 24 5.67 -15.10 -5.06
N ASN A 25 4.91 -16.14 -5.44
CA ASN A 25 4.36 -16.24 -6.79
C ASN A 25 3.18 -15.30 -7.03
N HIS A 26 2.73 -14.58 -6.01
CA HIS A 26 1.59 -13.69 -6.11
C HIS A 26 2.03 -12.30 -6.52
N LYS A 27 1.12 -11.56 -7.13
CA LYS A 27 1.41 -10.21 -7.62
C LYS A 27 0.71 -9.17 -6.78
N ILE A 28 1.48 -8.22 -6.25
CA ILE A 28 0.92 -7.06 -5.58
C ILE A 28 0.64 -6.01 -6.66
N VAL A 29 -0.64 -5.70 -6.86
CA VAL A 29 -1.04 -4.74 -7.89
C VAL A 29 -1.13 -3.32 -7.38
N GLU A 30 -1.30 -3.15 -6.08
CA GLU A 30 -1.45 -1.84 -5.47
C GLU A 30 -1.13 -1.93 -3.99
N VAL A 31 -0.57 -0.86 -3.44
CA VAL A 31 -0.34 -0.72 -2.00
C VAL A 31 -1.11 0.49 -1.51
N TYR A 32 -1.84 0.32 -0.42
CA TYR A 32 -2.53 1.40 0.27
C TYR A 32 -1.81 1.68 1.57
N SER A 33 -1.53 2.95 1.82
CA SER A 33 -0.88 3.37 3.05
C SER A 33 -1.51 4.67 3.53
N GLN A 34 -1.21 5.06 4.75
CA GLN A 34 -1.71 6.34 5.25
C GLN A 34 -1.06 7.49 4.49
N PRO A 35 -1.77 8.64 4.36
CA PRO A 35 -1.17 9.82 3.75
C PRO A 35 0.10 10.23 4.46
N PRO A 36 1.07 10.84 3.74
CA PRO A 36 2.28 11.35 4.37
C PRO A 36 1.96 12.33 5.49
N ASN A 37 2.67 12.22 6.58
CA ASN A 37 2.49 13.07 7.74
C ASN A 37 3.72 13.92 7.99
N LYS A 38 3.50 15.12 8.53
CA LYS A 38 4.60 15.91 9.05
C LYS A 38 5.04 15.29 10.36
N LYS A 39 6.29 14.87 10.41
CA LYS A 39 6.88 14.31 11.62
C LYS A 39 7.97 15.23 12.11
N ASN A 40 8.06 15.34 13.43
CA ASN A 40 9.09 16.12 14.10
C ASN A 40 8.95 17.63 13.85
N ARG A 41 9.80 18.38 14.53
CA ARG A 41 9.80 19.83 14.47
C ARG A 41 10.28 20.36 13.12
N GLY A 42 10.92 19.56 12.32
CA GLY A 42 11.43 19.98 11.03
C GLY A 42 10.36 20.15 9.98
N LEU A 43 9.12 19.82 10.29
CA LEU A 43 7.97 19.99 9.39
C LEU A 43 8.12 19.25 8.07
N LYS A 44 9.01 18.29 8.00
CA LYS A 44 9.15 17.48 6.80
C LYS A 44 8.01 16.50 6.69
N VAL A 45 7.41 16.42 5.51
CA VAL A 45 6.41 15.41 5.22
C VAL A 45 7.15 14.10 4.96
N GLN A 46 6.78 13.06 5.70
CA GLN A 46 7.39 11.75 5.53
C GLN A 46 6.36 10.71 5.14
N ASN A 47 6.71 9.93 4.14
CA ASN A 47 5.90 8.77 3.76
C ASN A 47 6.09 7.67 4.81
N SER A 48 5.13 6.73 4.86
CA SER A 48 5.29 5.55 5.69
C SER A 48 6.43 4.67 5.16
N ALA A 49 6.93 3.78 6.01
CA ALA A 49 7.95 2.82 5.58
C ALA A 49 7.43 1.92 4.47
N VAL A 50 6.15 1.53 4.55
CA VAL A 50 5.51 0.72 3.52
C VAL A 50 5.47 1.47 2.19
N HIS A 51 5.13 2.76 2.22
CA HIS A 51 5.08 3.59 1.03
C HIS A 51 6.46 3.65 0.35
N ASP A 52 7.49 3.94 1.14
CA ASP A 52 8.85 4.05 0.62
C ASP A 52 9.33 2.72 0.02
N TYR A 53 9.03 1.62 0.69
CA TYR A 53 9.43 0.31 0.20
C TYR A 53 8.71 -0.07 -1.09
N ALA A 54 7.41 0.22 -1.18
CA ALA A 54 6.64 -0.03 -2.39
C ALA A 54 7.16 0.80 -3.57
N ASP A 55 7.56 2.05 -3.32
CA ASP A 55 8.16 2.89 -4.35
C ASP A 55 9.45 2.27 -4.90
N LYS A 56 10.27 1.71 -4.04
CA LYS A 56 11.50 1.02 -4.47
C LYS A 56 11.22 -0.17 -5.36
N LEU A 57 10.08 -0.83 -5.15
CA LEU A 57 9.67 -1.98 -5.93
C LEU A 57 8.87 -1.60 -7.17
N ASN A 58 8.66 -0.30 -7.40
CA ASN A 58 7.82 0.22 -8.49
C ASN A 58 6.38 -0.26 -8.41
N ILE A 59 5.86 -0.44 -7.20
CA ILE A 59 4.48 -0.82 -6.98
C ILE A 59 3.67 0.46 -6.76
N PRO A 60 2.54 0.65 -7.46
CA PRO A 60 1.71 1.83 -7.25
C PRO A 60 1.23 1.95 -5.80
N VAL A 61 1.31 3.15 -5.25
CA VAL A 61 0.88 3.42 -3.88
C VAL A 61 -0.22 4.46 -3.91
N ARG A 62 -1.29 4.21 -3.17
CA ARG A 62 -2.36 5.17 -2.95
C ARG A 62 -2.44 5.50 -1.46
N CYS A 63 -2.66 6.78 -1.17
CA CYS A 63 -2.72 7.27 0.21
C CYS A 63 -4.02 8.04 0.42
N PRO A 64 -5.18 7.37 0.36
CA PRO A 64 -6.44 8.06 0.54
C PRO A 64 -6.63 8.51 1.99
N VAL A 65 -7.30 9.64 2.17
CA VAL A 65 -7.67 10.11 3.51
C VAL A 65 -8.63 9.14 4.16
N THR A 66 -9.53 8.58 3.36
CA THR A 66 -10.48 7.58 3.81
C THR A 66 -10.79 6.61 2.69
N LEU A 67 -11.00 5.34 3.03
CA LEU A 67 -11.42 4.33 2.05
C LEU A 67 -12.93 4.39 1.76
N GLU A 68 -13.65 5.25 2.46
CA GLU A 68 -15.09 5.39 2.25
C GLU A 68 -15.44 6.24 1.02
N GLU A 69 -14.46 6.93 0.45
CA GLU A 69 -14.71 7.71 -0.76
C GLU A 69 -15.09 6.80 -1.91
N LYS A 70 -16.11 7.20 -2.65
CA LYS A 70 -16.60 6.42 -3.80
C LYS A 70 -15.50 6.18 -4.83
N SER A 71 -14.62 7.16 -5.05
CA SER A 71 -13.53 7.03 -6.01
C SER A 71 -12.58 5.90 -5.62
N GLU A 72 -12.29 5.75 -4.32
CA GLU A 72 -11.41 4.70 -3.84
C GLU A 72 -12.07 3.32 -3.94
N ILE A 73 -13.35 3.25 -3.59
CA ILE A 73 -14.11 2.02 -3.72
C ILE A 73 -14.18 1.57 -5.19
N ASN A 74 -14.45 2.51 -6.09
CA ASN A 74 -14.52 2.22 -7.51
C ASN A 74 -13.16 1.78 -8.05
N HIS A 75 -12.07 2.39 -7.57
CA HIS A 75 -10.73 2.01 -7.98
C HIS A 75 -10.41 0.57 -7.56
N LEU A 76 -10.76 0.19 -6.33
CA LEU A 76 -10.59 -1.18 -5.86
C LEU A 76 -11.39 -2.17 -6.71
N LYS A 77 -12.61 -1.81 -7.07
CA LYS A 77 -13.43 -2.66 -7.93
C LYS A 77 -12.83 -2.85 -9.30
N LYS A 78 -12.21 -1.80 -9.86
CA LYS A 78 -11.53 -1.87 -11.16
C LYS A 78 -10.30 -2.76 -11.12
N LEU A 79 -9.58 -2.77 -10.02
CA LEU A 79 -8.39 -3.61 -9.86
C LEU A 79 -8.75 -5.08 -9.81
N LYS A 80 -9.95 -5.40 -9.37
CA LYS A 80 -10.43 -6.80 -9.21
C LYS A 80 -9.41 -7.67 -8.49
N PRO A 81 -8.97 -7.27 -7.28
CA PRO A 81 -8.02 -8.09 -6.55
C PRO A 81 -8.63 -9.40 -6.12
N ASP A 82 -7.82 -10.44 -6.07
CA ASP A 82 -8.23 -11.73 -5.53
C ASP A 82 -8.24 -11.69 -4.01
N LEU A 83 -7.29 -10.97 -3.42
CA LEU A 83 -7.13 -10.84 -1.98
C LEU A 83 -6.76 -9.42 -1.62
N VAL A 84 -7.22 -9.01 -0.45
CA VAL A 84 -6.78 -7.78 0.20
C VAL A 84 -6.14 -8.16 1.51
N VAL A 85 -4.86 -7.83 1.68
CA VAL A 85 -4.11 -8.11 2.89
C VAL A 85 -4.03 -6.85 3.72
N VAL A 86 -4.47 -6.92 4.95
CA VAL A 86 -4.51 -5.77 5.86
C VAL A 86 -3.64 -6.02 7.08
#